data_489a25e4a703ffb156bc7300f920c62c
#
_entry.id   489a25e4a703ffb156bc7300f920c62c
#
_cell.length_a   1.000
_cell.length_b   1.000
_cell.length_c   1.000
_cell.angle_alpha   90.00
_cell.angle_beta   90.00
_cell.angle_gamma   90.00
#
_symmetry.space_group_name_H-M   'P 1'
#
loop_
_entity.id
_entity.type
_entity.pdbx_description
1 polymer ?
#
loop_
_entity_poly.entity_id
_entity_poly.type
_entity_poly.pdbx_seq_one_letter_code
_entity_poly.pdbx_strand_id
1 'polypeptide(L)'
;MPREPSRNLRQEAERRVEQRFAQQSEALFASHKEQRERDLRSQQQAIARVAQEQARIADNKRQALEQHERKWDQMRDRIAYKPEPAPSPFGWTPPRDLDREHREMRRQWLDQRETIEQAFNERIEKCQTAQDDLRFAFDAANEIQAQKNRADYETLIRTQDRTRESAVQREESRQEQSVTREFQQHSRDSGPERGV
;
A
#
# COMPACT_ATOMS: atom_id res chain seq x y z
N MET A 1 23.52 -61.66 3.76
CA MET A 1 23.04 -60.59 2.91
C MET A 1 22.29 -59.58 3.78
N PRO A 2 22.84 -58.42 4.10
CA PRO A 2 22.15 -57.44 4.94
C PRO A 2 21.43 -56.44 4.03
N ARG A 3 20.19 -56.47 4.01
CA ARG A 3 19.14 -55.64 4.65
C ARG A 3 18.98 -54.25 4.06
N GLU A 4 18.04 -54.15 3.13
CA GLU A 4 17.50 -52.90 2.57
C GLU A 4 16.39 -52.18 3.41
N PRO A 5 15.97 -52.63 4.63
CA PRO A 5 14.91 -51.95 5.38
C PRO A 5 15.31 -50.58 5.92
N SER A 6 16.58 -50.33 6.20
CA SER A 6 17.06 -49.07 6.75
C SER A 6 17.05 -47.91 5.76
N ARG A 7 17.23 -48.20 4.46
CA ARG A 7 17.17 -47.22 3.39
C ARG A 7 15.75 -46.67 3.17
N ASN A 8 14.74 -47.52 3.34
CA ASN A 8 13.33 -47.14 3.18
C ASN A 8 12.83 -46.19 4.29
N LEU A 9 13.21 -46.44 5.54
CA LEU A 9 12.79 -45.59 6.68
C LEU A 9 13.37 -44.18 6.62
N ARG A 10 14.64 -44.07 6.21
CA ARG A 10 15.27 -42.77 5.98
C ARG A 10 14.58 -41.99 4.86
N GLN A 11 14.30 -42.64 3.74
CA GLN A 11 13.56 -42.02 2.63
C GLN A 11 12.13 -41.62 3.02
N GLU A 12 11.44 -42.38 3.84
CA GLU A 12 10.13 -42.00 4.35
C GLU A 12 10.18 -40.80 5.28
N ALA A 13 11.18 -40.72 6.17
CA ALA A 13 11.38 -39.59 7.06
C ALA A 13 11.66 -38.30 6.24
N GLU A 14 12.54 -38.36 5.24
CA GLU A 14 12.84 -37.28 4.35
C GLU A 14 11.58 -36.82 3.57
N ARG A 15 10.80 -37.74 3.01
CA ARG A 15 9.53 -37.43 2.31
C ARG A 15 8.52 -36.74 3.21
N ARG A 16 8.40 -37.15 4.46
CA ARG A 16 7.50 -36.50 5.44
C ARG A 16 7.93 -35.07 5.75
N VAL A 17 9.23 -34.80 5.86
CA VAL A 17 9.78 -33.48 6.06
C VAL A 17 9.53 -32.61 4.82
N GLU A 18 9.75 -33.13 3.62
CA GLU A 18 9.49 -32.44 2.36
C GLU A 18 8.00 -32.10 2.17
N GLN A 19 7.10 -33.03 2.48
CA GLN A 19 5.66 -32.77 2.42
C GLN A 19 5.20 -31.66 3.38
N ARG A 20 5.71 -31.68 4.62
CA ARG A 20 5.42 -30.62 5.60
C ARG A 20 5.95 -29.27 5.15
N PHE A 21 7.16 -29.25 4.61
CA PHE A 21 7.74 -28.03 4.06
C PHE A 21 6.93 -27.49 2.89
N ALA A 22 6.51 -28.32 1.94
CA ALA A 22 5.66 -27.92 0.83
C ALA A 22 4.35 -27.28 1.33
N GLN A 23 3.67 -27.91 2.30
CA GLN A 23 2.45 -27.35 2.89
C GLN A 23 2.71 -26.01 3.61
N GLN A 24 3.80 -25.90 4.36
CA GLN A 24 4.16 -24.67 5.06
C GLN A 24 4.54 -23.55 4.09
N SER A 25 5.25 -23.85 3.01
CA SER A 25 5.61 -22.89 1.98
C SER A 25 4.38 -22.40 1.23
N GLU A 26 3.44 -23.28 0.85
CA GLU A 26 2.18 -22.92 0.24
C GLU A 26 1.34 -21.99 1.15
N ALA A 27 1.23 -22.32 2.43
CA ALA A 27 0.50 -21.50 3.40
C ALA A 27 1.15 -20.11 3.56
N LEU A 28 2.50 -20.05 3.60
CA LEU A 28 3.23 -18.80 3.68
C LEU A 28 3.01 -17.94 2.43
N PHE A 29 3.13 -18.51 1.24
CA PHE A 29 2.87 -17.81 -0.02
C PHE A 29 1.42 -17.33 -0.12
N ALA A 30 0.44 -18.13 0.28
CA ALA A 30 -0.96 -17.74 0.31
C ALA A 30 -1.17 -16.53 1.25
N SER A 31 -0.60 -16.58 2.45
CA SER A 31 -0.66 -15.47 3.42
C SER A 31 -0.04 -14.18 2.86
N HIS A 32 1.16 -14.28 2.25
CA HIS A 32 1.82 -13.12 1.65
C HIS A 32 1.02 -12.54 0.47
N LYS A 33 0.38 -13.41 -0.33
CA LYS A 33 -0.49 -12.99 -1.44
C LYS A 33 -1.72 -12.23 -0.91
N GLU A 34 -2.42 -12.79 0.08
CA GLU A 34 -3.57 -12.12 0.70
C GLU A 34 -3.20 -10.77 1.30
N GLN A 35 -2.07 -10.69 2.01
CA GLN A 35 -1.59 -9.44 2.57
C GLN A 35 -1.36 -8.40 1.47
N ARG A 36 -0.66 -8.78 0.41
CA ARG A 36 -0.40 -7.91 -0.73
C ARG A 36 -1.68 -7.42 -1.41
N GLU A 37 -2.68 -8.28 -1.54
CA GLU A 37 -3.97 -7.90 -2.11
C GLU A 37 -4.73 -6.91 -1.22
N ARG A 38 -4.69 -7.08 0.11
CA ARG A 38 -5.27 -6.14 1.07
C ARG A 38 -4.58 -4.77 1.00
N ASP A 39 -3.26 -4.75 0.98
CA ASP A 39 -2.46 -3.53 0.90
C ASP A 39 -2.73 -2.78 -0.41
N LEU A 40 -2.81 -3.49 -1.54
CA LEU A 40 -3.13 -2.91 -2.83
C LEU A 40 -4.55 -2.29 -2.86
N ARG A 41 -5.55 -2.97 -2.29
CA ARG A 41 -6.92 -2.43 -2.17
C ARG A 41 -6.94 -1.18 -1.30
N SER A 42 -6.21 -1.19 -0.18
CA SER A 42 -6.09 -0.02 0.71
C SER A 42 -5.46 1.16 -0.01
N GLN A 43 -4.38 0.93 -0.76
CA GLN A 43 -3.72 1.92 -1.60
C GLN A 43 -4.67 2.53 -2.62
N GLN A 44 -5.35 1.68 -3.40
CA GLN A 44 -6.30 2.14 -4.41
C GLN A 44 -7.42 2.98 -3.81
N GLN A 45 -7.95 2.59 -2.66
CA GLN A 45 -8.98 3.35 -1.94
C GLN A 45 -8.47 4.70 -1.45
N ALA A 46 -7.25 4.77 -0.92
CA ALA A 46 -6.65 6.02 -0.46
C ALA A 46 -6.45 7.01 -1.61
N ILE A 47 -5.86 6.55 -2.71
CA ILE A 47 -5.65 7.37 -3.93
C ILE A 47 -7.00 7.83 -4.52
N ALA A 48 -8.00 6.94 -4.57
CA ALA A 48 -9.32 7.28 -5.09
C ALA A 48 -10.01 8.37 -4.25
N ARG A 49 -9.87 8.34 -2.92
CA ARG A 49 -10.41 9.40 -2.03
C ARG A 49 -9.80 10.77 -2.33
N VAL A 50 -8.48 10.84 -2.50
CA VAL A 50 -7.81 12.11 -2.82
C VAL A 50 -8.20 12.59 -4.22
N ALA A 51 -8.32 11.69 -5.19
CA ALA A 51 -8.80 12.03 -6.54
C ALA A 51 -10.25 12.56 -6.53
N GLN A 52 -11.14 11.99 -5.73
CA GLN A 52 -12.51 12.49 -5.56
C GLN A 52 -12.52 13.88 -4.93
N GLU A 53 -11.70 14.13 -3.91
CA GLU A 53 -11.62 15.47 -3.31
C GLU A 53 -11.05 16.50 -4.30
N GLN A 54 -10.06 16.13 -5.10
CA GLN A 54 -9.52 16.99 -6.16
C GLN A 54 -10.60 17.34 -7.19
N ALA A 55 -11.40 16.37 -7.64
CA ALA A 55 -12.51 16.60 -8.56
C ALA A 55 -13.55 17.55 -7.94
N ARG A 56 -13.90 17.35 -6.67
CA ARG A 56 -14.81 18.24 -5.93
C ARG A 56 -14.29 19.67 -5.84
N ILE A 57 -13.00 19.85 -5.58
CA ILE A 57 -12.38 21.18 -5.56
C ILE A 57 -12.45 21.84 -6.94
N ALA A 58 -12.18 21.09 -8.01
CA ALA A 58 -12.28 21.59 -9.38
C ALA A 58 -13.72 22.02 -9.75
N ASP A 59 -14.72 21.26 -9.35
CA ASP A 59 -16.13 21.62 -9.54
C ASP A 59 -16.51 22.87 -8.74
N ASN A 60 -16.06 22.96 -7.48
CA ASN A 60 -16.28 24.15 -6.67
C ASN A 60 -15.61 25.40 -7.25
N LYS A 61 -14.39 25.27 -7.83
CA LYS A 61 -13.71 26.33 -8.56
C LYS A 61 -14.56 26.82 -9.72
N ARG A 62 -15.05 25.90 -10.56
CA ARG A 62 -15.91 26.23 -11.68
C ARG A 62 -17.14 27.01 -11.24
N GLN A 63 -17.85 26.52 -10.23
CA GLN A 63 -19.04 27.19 -9.69
C GLN A 63 -18.72 28.57 -9.10
N ALA A 64 -17.61 28.73 -8.40
CA ALA A 64 -17.20 30.03 -7.86
C ALA A 64 -16.90 31.05 -8.94
N LEU A 65 -16.22 30.63 -10.01
CA LEU A 65 -15.94 31.49 -11.17
C LEU A 65 -17.22 31.87 -11.92
N GLU A 66 -18.14 30.92 -12.14
CA GLU A 66 -19.44 31.21 -12.77
C GLU A 66 -20.28 32.22 -11.94
N GLN A 67 -20.29 32.03 -10.59
CA GLN A 67 -20.96 32.99 -9.72
C GLN A 67 -20.32 34.38 -9.76
N HIS A 68 -18.98 34.42 -9.85
CA HIS A 68 -18.23 35.65 -9.96
C HIS A 68 -18.54 36.37 -11.26
N GLU A 69 -18.64 35.67 -12.38
CA GLU A 69 -19.05 36.24 -13.69
C GLU A 69 -20.47 36.78 -13.68
N ARG A 70 -21.42 36.02 -13.11
CA ARG A 70 -22.81 36.52 -12.97
C ARG A 70 -22.89 37.79 -12.12
N LYS A 71 -22.10 37.93 -11.08
CA LYS A 71 -22.01 39.15 -10.28
C LYS A 71 -21.44 40.31 -11.10
N TRP A 72 -20.48 40.05 -11.97
CA TRP A 72 -19.90 41.02 -12.87
C TRP A 72 -20.96 41.56 -13.83
N ASP A 73 -21.72 40.71 -14.49
CA ASP A 73 -22.77 41.12 -15.40
C ASP A 73 -23.82 41.99 -14.69
N GLN A 74 -24.25 41.60 -13.50
CA GLN A 74 -25.18 42.38 -12.67
C GLN A 74 -24.62 43.77 -12.29
N MET A 75 -23.33 43.83 -11.93
CA MET A 75 -22.70 45.13 -11.61
C MET A 75 -22.56 46.02 -12.83
N ARG A 76 -22.16 45.47 -13.96
CA ARG A 76 -22.06 46.18 -15.23
C ARG A 76 -23.40 46.81 -15.62
N ASP A 77 -24.48 46.03 -15.53
CA ASP A 77 -25.83 46.51 -15.84
C ASP A 77 -26.27 47.62 -14.86
N ARG A 78 -25.98 47.51 -13.59
CA ARG A 78 -26.29 48.57 -12.60
C ARG A 78 -25.55 49.87 -12.88
N ILE A 79 -24.32 49.83 -13.35
CA ILE A 79 -23.59 51.05 -13.71
C ILE A 79 -24.19 51.70 -14.95
N ALA A 80 -24.57 50.90 -15.95
CA ALA A 80 -25.20 51.42 -17.17
C ALA A 80 -26.52 52.14 -16.88
N TYR A 81 -27.29 51.67 -15.86
CA TYR A 81 -28.59 52.26 -15.50
C TYR A 81 -28.54 53.25 -14.32
N LYS A 82 -27.38 53.56 -13.77
CA LYS A 82 -27.28 54.49 -12.65
C LYS A 82 -27.64 55.92 -13.14
N PRO A 83 -28.64 56.58 -12.52
CA PRO A 83 -29.05 57.93 -12.94
C PRO A 83 -27.90 58.92 -12.81
N GLU A 84 -27.91 59.92 -13.67
CA GLU A 84 -26.97 61.03 -13.54
C GLU A 84 -27.11 61.71 -12.17
N PRO A 85 -26.01 62.18 -11.59
CA PRO A 85 -26.07 62.87 -10.31
C PRO A 85 -26.96 64.15 -10.46
N ALA A 86 -27.80 64.38 -9.45
CA ALA A 86 -28.62 65.60 -9.44
C ALA A 86 -27.75 66.84 -9.55
N PRO A 87 -28.15 67.85 -10.25
CA PRO A 87 -27.38 69.08 -10.40
C PRO A 87 -27.09 69.71 -9.06
N SER A 88 -25.82 70.12 -8.84
CA SER A 88 -25.42 70.79 -7.63
C SER A 88 -26.21 72.10 -7.45
N PRO A 89 -26.59 72.50 -6.21
CA PRO A 89 -27.21 73.75 -5.93
C PRO A 89 -26.37 74.95 -6.39
N PHE A 90 -25.08 74.70 -6.72
CA PHE A 90 -24.18 75.73 -7.24
C PHE A 90 -24.07 75.72 -8.80
N GLY A 91 -24.92 74.94 -9.48
CA GLY A 91 -25.03 74.95 -10.95
C GLY A 91 -24.00 74.19 -11.73
N TRP A 92 -22.98 73.62 -11.11
CA TRP A 92 -21.99 72.81 -11.81
C TRP A 92 -21.86 71.43 -11.20
N THR A 93 -22.14 70.40 -11.94
CA THR A 93 -21.90 69.01 -11.60
C THR A 93 -20.93 68.45 -12.63
N PRO A 94 -19.74 67.93 -12.21
CA PRO A 94 -18.84 67.34 -13.18
C PRO A 94 -19.51 66.16 -13.87
N PRO A 95 -19.36 66.01 -15.19
CA PRO A 95 -19.92 64.89 -15.92
C PRO A 95 -19.34 63.60 -15.31
N ARG A 96 -20.20 62.60 -15.23
CA ARG A 96 -19.81 61.31 -14.72
C ARG A 96 -18.86 60.63 -15.71
N ASP A 97 -17.64 60.24 -15.25
CA ASP A 97 -16.71 59.48 -16.06
C ASP A 97 -17.02 57.95 -15.92
N LEU A 98 -18.00 57.52 -16.71
CA LEU A 98 -18.41 56.12 -16.77
C LEU A 98 -17.28 55.20 -17.19
N ASP A 99 -16.38 55.65 -18.06
CA ASP A 99 -15.26 54.87 -18.54
C ASP A 99 -14.24 54.63 -17.44
N ARG A 100 -14.02 55.59 -16.56
CA ARG A 100 -13.17 55.44 -15.39
C ARG A 100 -13.79 54.47 -14.39
N GLU A 101 -15.09 54.64 -14.06
CA GLU A 101 -15.80 53.74 -13.14
C GLU A 101 -15.76 52.30 -13.66
N HIS A 102 -15.98 52.07 -14.95
CA HIS A 102 -15.89 50.75 -15.59
C HIS A 102 -14.49 50.16 -15.54
N ARG A 103 -13.44 50.97 -15.78
CA ARG A 103 -12.04 50.48 -15.69
C ARG A 103 -11.66 50.10 -14.29
N GLU A 104 -12.01 50.88 -13.27
CA GLU A 104 -11.73 50.61 -11.88
C GLU A 104 -12.46 49.35 -11.40
N MET A 105 -13.73 49.19 -11.72
CA MET A 105 -14.51 48.01 -11.37
C MET A 105 -14.01 46.76 -12.08
N ARG A 106 -13.64 46.86 -13.38
CA ARG A 106 -13.06 45.71 -14.11
C ARG A 106 -11.73 45.25 -13.49
N ARG A 107 -10.91 46.20 -13.05
CA ARG A 107 -9.65 45.86 -12.33
C ARG A 107 -9.95 45.08 -11.05
N GLN A 108 -10.85 45.63 -10.22
CA GLN A 108 -11.24 44.94 -8.97
C GLN A 108 -11.83 43.54 -9.22
N TRP A 109 -12.62 43.39 -10.28
CA TRP A 109 -13.17 42.08 -10.67
C TRP A 109 -12.08 41.10 -11.09
N LEU A 110 -11.09 41.54 -11.87
CA LEU A 110 -9.95 40.72 -12.30
C LEU A 110 -9.12 40.29 -11.07
N ASP A 111 -8.81 41.19 -10.15
CA ASP A 111 -8.06 40.93 -8.94
C ASP A 111 -8.77 39.88 -8.04
N GLN A 112 -10.10 40.01 -7.90
CA GLN A 112 -10.92 39.04 -7.18
C GLN A 112 -10.94 37.66 -7.86
N ARG A 113 -11.07 37.64 -9.20
CA ARG A 113 -11.01 36.41 -9.97
C ARG A 113 -9.67 35.67 -9.77
N GLU A 114 -8.59 36.41 -9.87
CA GLU A 114 -7.25 35.89 -9.67
C GLU A 114 -7.10 35.29 -8.26
N THR A 115 -7.60 36.00 -7.25
CA THR A 115 -7.60 35.50 -5.85
C THR A 115 -8.39 34.19 -5.72
N ILE A 116 -9.56 34.08 -6.35
CA ILE A 116 -10.35 32.84 -6.38
C ILE A 116 -9.55 31.72 -7.06
N GLU A 117 -8.99 31.99 -8.24
CA GLU A 117 -8.23 31.00 -9.00
C GLU A 117 -7.00 30.50 -8.21
N GLN A 118 -6.25 31.39 -7.57
CA GLN A 118 -5.09 31.05 -6.75
C GLN A 118 -5.48 30.17 -5.57
N ALA A 119 -6.52 30.54 -4.81
CA ALA A 119 -6.97 29.78 -3.65
C ALA A 119 -7.39 28.34 -4.00
N PHE A 120 -8.05 28.13 -5.14
CA PHE A 120 -8.41 26.81 -5.60
C PHE A 120 -7.22 26.03 -6.17
N ASN A 121 -6.32 26.69 -6.91
CA ASN A 121 -5.12 26.08 -7.47
C ASN A 121 -4.22 25.53 -6.36
N GLU A 122 -3.99 26.31 -5.29
CA GLU A 122 -3.21 25.85 -4.12
C GLU A 122 -3.82 24.59 -3.48
N ARG A 123 -5.15 24.49 -3.42
CA ARG A 123 -5.83 23.30 -2.89
C ARG A 123 -5.69 22.10 -3.81
N ILE A 124 -5.77 22.30 -5.13
CA ILE A 124 -5.55 21.24 -6.12
C ILE A 124 -4.11 20.73 -6.05
N GLU A 125 -3.13 21.64 -5.95
CA GLU A 125 -1.73 21.30 -5.81
C GLU A 125 -1.44 20.50 -4.53
N LYS A 126 -2.06 20.89 -3.40
CA LYS A 126 -2.00 20.09 -2.16
C LYS A 126 -2.56 18.67 -2.32
N CYS A 127 -3.64 18.52 -3.09
CA CYS A 127 -4.16 17.18 -3.39
C CYS A 127 -3.20 16.36 -4.27
N GLN A 128 -2.54 17.00 -5.25
CA GLN A 128 -1.53 16.33 -6.08
C GLN A 128 -0.34 15.87 -5.24
N THR A 129 0.20 16.78 -4.42
CA THR A 129 1.29 16.43 -3.48
C THR A 129 0.89 15.27 -2.57
N ALA A 130 -0.32 15.31 -2.00
CA ALA A 130 -0.80 14.22 -1.15
C ALA A 130 -0.95 12.88 -1.90
N GLN A 131 -1.29 12.89 -3.20
CA GLN A 131 -1.30 11.67 -4.02
C GLN A 131 0.11 11.11 -4.23
N ASP A 132 1.08 11.98 -4.50
CA ASP A 132 2.46 11.58 -4.73
C ASP A 132 3.11 11.07 -3.44
N ASP A 133 2.85 11.72 -2.30
CA ASP A 133 3.28 11.26 -0.97
C ASP A 133 2.69 9.89 -0.63
N LEU A 134 1.40 9.66 -0.92
CA LEU A 134 0.77 8.35 -0.74
C LEU A 134 1.44 7.29 -1.60
N ARG A 135 1.69 7.55 -2.89
CA ARG A 135 2.38 6.60 -3.78
C ARG A 135 3.75 6.25 -3.24
N PHE A 136 4.54 7.25 -2.88
CA PHE A 136 5.87 7.05 -2.31
C PHE A 136 5.84 6.23 -1.01
N ALA A 137 4.92 6.54 -0.10
CA ALA A 137 4.76 5.80 1.15
C ALA A 137 4.36 4.33 0.92
N PHE A 138 3.49 4.06 -0.07
CA PHE A 138 3.10 2.71 -0.42
C PHE A 138 4.24 1.93 -1.10
N ASP A 139 5.03 2.56 -1.94
CA ASP A 139 6.19 1.92 -2.58
C ASP A 139 7.22 1.53 -1.53
N ALA A 140 7.52 2.41 -0.57
CA ALA A 140 8.40 2.12 0.54
C ALA A 140 7.86 0.98 1.44
N ALA A 141 6.56 0.98 1.74
CA ALA A 141 5.92 -0.10 2.51
C ALA A 141 5.96 -1.44 1.78
N ASN A 142 5.74 -1.45 0.47
CA ASN A 142 5.84 -2.66 -0.36
C ASN A 142 7.26 -3.22 -0.37
N GLU A 143 8.27 -2.36 -0.39
CA GLU A 143 9.68 -2.78 -0.35
C GLU A 143 10.05 -3.42 0.99
N ILE A 144 9.63 -2.80 2.10
CA ILE A 144 9.78 -3.36 3.45
C ILE A 144 9.07 -4.72 3.57
N GLN A 145 7.84 -4.82 3.05
CA GLN A 145 7.09 -6.07 3.08
C GLN A 145 7.75 -7.17 2.23
N ALA A 146 8.29 -6.82 1.06
CA ALA A 146 9.04 -7.75 0.23
C ALA A 146 10.30 -8.28 0.93
N GLN A 147 11.01 -7.43 1.68
CA GLN A 147 12.15 -7.84 2.50
C GLN A 147 11.74 -8.80 3.63
N LYS A 148 10.65 -8.51 4.34
CA LYS A 148 10.08 -9.39 5.36
C LYS A 148 9.71 -10.75 4.78
N ASN A 149 9.01 -10.77 3.65
CA ASN A 149 8.61 -12.00 2.99
C ASN A 149 9.82 -12.88 2.59
N ARG A 150 10.93 -12.26 2.16
CA ARG A 150 12.19 -12.97 1.88
C ARG A 150 12.78 -13.56 3.16
N ALA A 151 12.84 -12.78 4.23
CA ALA A 151 13.37 -13.24 5.52
C ALA A 151 12.53 -14.39 6.11
N ASP A 152 11.20 -14.34 5.98
CA ASP A 152 10.30 -15.40 6.40
C ASP A 152 10.58 -16.71 5.64
N TYR A 153 10.75 -16.60 4.31
CA TYR A 153 11.07 -17.75 3.47
C TYR A 153 12.45 -18.34 3.79
N GLU A 154 13.47 -17.50 3.97
CA GLU A 154 14.79 -17.96 4.40
C GLU A 154 14.76 -18.68 5.76
N THR A 155 13.95 -18.17 6.69
CA THR A 155 13.75 -18.79 8.01
C THR A 155 13.09 -20.16 7.87
N LEU A 156 12.10 -20.26 6.97
CA LEU A 156 11.43 -21.53 6.68
C LEU A 156 12.42 -22.56 6.12
N ILE A 157 13.28 -22.17 5.15
CA ILE A 157 14.32 -23.04 4.58
C ILE A 157 15.29 -23.53 5.68
N ARG A 158 15.83 -22.62 6.48
CA ARG A 158 16.76 -22.98 7.57
C ARG A 158 16.12 -23.93 8.58
N THR A 159 14.83 -23.77 8.85
CA THR A 159 14.07 -24.66 9.74
C THR A 159 13.90 -26.05 9.11
N GLN A 160 13.66 -26.11 7.81
CA GLN A 160 13.60 -27.38 7.08
C GLN A 160 14.92 -28.13 7.14
N ASP A 161 16.04 -27.46 6.87
CA ASP A 161 17.37 -28.08 6.88
C ASP A 161 17.68 -28.67 8.25
N ARG A 162 17.47 -27.91 9.33
CA ARG A 162 17.61 -28.38 10.70
C ARG A 162 16.71 -29.58 11.02
N THR A 163 15.46 -29.53 10.53
CA THR A 163 14.51 -30.63 10.77
C THR A 163 14.93 -31.89 10.02
N ARG A 164 15.45 -31.73 8.80
CA ARG A 164 15.97 -32.83 7.99
C ARG A 164 17.19 -33.46 8.64
N GLU A 165 18.17 -32.65 9.08
CA GLU A 165 19.36 -33.13 9.79
C GLU A 165 18.96 -33.88 11.06
N SER A 166 18.04 -33.34 11.86
CA SER A 166 17.56 -33.99 13.09
C SER A 166 16.82 -35.29 12.81
N ALA A 167 16.06 -35.38 11.71
CA ALA A 167 15.36 -36.60 11.31
C ALA A 167 16.36 -37.71 10.91
N VAL A 168 17.40 -37.35 10.15
CA VAL A 168 18.49 -38.26 9.77
C VAL A 168 19.24 -38.79 10.98
N GLN A 169 19.67 -37.91 11.90
CA GLN A 169 20.37 -38.28 13.12
C GLN A 169 19.56 -39.24 14.01
N ARG A 170 18.24 -38.97 14.13
CA ARG A 170 17.35 -39.88 14.91
C ARG A 170 17.25 -41.27 14.29
N GLU A 171 17.20 -41.36 12.96
CA GLU A 171 17.18 -42.68 12.31
C GLU A 171 18.51 -43.41 12.41
N GLU A 172 19.63 -42.72 12.30
CA GLU A 172 20.97 -43.28 12.52
C GLU A 172 21.10 -43.82 13.95
N SER A 173 20.71 -43.04 14.95
CA SER A 173 20.72 -43.47 16.35
C SER A 173 19.81 -44.66 16.62
N ARG A 174 18.65 -44.77 15.98
CA ARG A 174 17.76 -45.93 16.10
C ARG A 174 18.39 -47.18 15.48
N GLN A 175 19.07 -47.03 14.34
CA GLN A 175 19.77 -48.14 13.71
C GLN A 175 20.91 -48.67 14.57
N GLU A 176 21.74 -47.81 15.14
CA GLU A 176 22.82 -48.17 16.06
C GLU A 176 22.28 -48.93 17.27
N GLN A 177 21.16 -48.46 17.85
CA GLN A 177 20.51 -49.13 18.98
C GLN A 177 19.94 -50.50 18.58
N SER A 178 19.38 -50.65 17.35
CA SER A 178 18.86 -51.94 16.90
C SER A 178 19.97 -52.97 16.68
N VAL A 179 21.07 -52.53 16.05
CA VAL A 179 22.24 -53.38 15.84
C VAL A 179 22.87 -53.84 17.18
N THR A 180 22.96 -52.91 18.13
CA THR A 180 23.47 -53.19 19.45
C THR A 180 22.61 -54.22 20.21
N ARG A 181 21.28 -54.11 20.13
CA ARG A 181 20.33 -55.07 20.71
C ARG A 181 20.42 -56.45 20.07
N GLU A 182 20.49 -56.51 18.74
CA GLU A 182 20.68 -57.78 18.03
C GLU A 182 21.97 -58.46 18.39
N PHE A 183 23.08 -57.72 18.54
CA PHE A 183 24.37 -58.24 18.99
C PHE A 183 24.30 -58.77 20.40
N GLN A 184 23.60 -58.06 21.30
CA GLN A 184 23.41 -58.51 22.68
C GLN A 184 22.55 -59.82 22.80
N GLN A 185 21.55 -59.96 21.95
CA GLN A 185 20.69 -61.11 21.83
C GLN A 185 21.49 -62.33 21.33
N HIS A 186 22.24 -62.18 20.25
CA HIS A 186 23.09 -63.23 19.71
C HIS A 186 24.19 -63.69 20.72
N SER A 187 24.73 -62.76 21.50
CA SER A 187 25.72 -63.10 22.53
C SER A 187 25.12 -63.88 23.71
N ARG A 188 23.83 -63.75 23.99
CA ARG A 188 23.09 -64.46 25.01
C ARG A 188 22.70 -65.86 24.54
N ASP A 189 22.32 -66.02 23.27
CA ASP A 189 21.94 -67.32 22.72
C ASP A 189 23.13 -68.23 22.42
N SER A 190 24.33 -67.64 22.32
CA SER A 190 25.61 -68.40 22.16
C SER A 190 26.30 -68.76 23.53
N GLY A 191 25.50 -68.88 24.58
CA GLY A 191 26.02 -69.28 25.91
C GLY A 191 26.77 -70.64 25.84
N PRO A 192 27.79 -70.84 26.69
CA PRO A 192 28.63 -72.00 26.57
C PRO A 192 27.79 -73.24 26.76
N GLU A 193 27.79 -74.13 25.74
CA GLU A 193 27.42 -75.53 25.92
C GLU A 193 28.26 -76.08 27.06
N ARG A 194 27.60 -76.31 28.19
CA ARG A 194 28.19 -77.04 29.26
C ARG A 194 28.40 -78.50 28.79
N GLY A 195 29.60 -78.76 28.32
CA GLY A 195 30.05 -80.12 28.13
C GLY A 195 29.97 -80.92 29.45
N VAL A 196 29.33 -82.06 29.39
CA VAL A 196 29.29 -83.08 30.35
C VAL A 196 30.52 -84.01 30.13
#